data_fded2616df6fe69a814332c03152e063
#
_entry.id   fded2616df6fe69a814332c03152e063
#
_cell.length_a   1.000
_cell.length_b   1.000
_cell.length_c   1.000
_cell.angle_alpha   90.00
_cell.angle_beta   90.00
_cell.angle_gamma   90.00
#
_symmetry.space_group_name_H-M   'P 1'
#
loop_
_entity.id
_entity.type
_entity.pdbx_description
1 polymer ?
#
loop_
_entity_poly.entity_id
_entity_poly.type
_entity_poly.pdbx_seq_one_letter_code
_entity_poly.pdbx_strand_id
1 'polypeptide(L)'
;VLWPDGSFTQMTKVPADQLLKLSWAESGVLPEGTSFFPTQSPAKFVKESNSELEFTHQENEFIDFDRDRLTYLMLSTEGPAFAKGDVNGDGLEDLFFGGAKSFAGKLYIAKKTGGFTYQPQEAFELDALSEDTDAVFFDADKDGDADLFVTSGGNESGFGSLDLADRLYLNDGKGNFTKGFHTGLAGVFGSSSVVVTLDLNADGALDLITGGRLIPFTYGAPADTQLWINDGKGYFTEQSATLAPGLKTLGMVTDAEVLDYDGDGLQDLVVVGEWMAPTFFKNVGKKLEKMTLAGMENLKGWYRALEVGDFNGDGKTDLALGNQGFNTRMKGSNTKPIRMYLNDFDQNGSV
;
A
#
# COMPACT_ATOMS: atom_id res chain seq x y z
N VAL A 1 13.88 35.07 -0.29
CA VAL A 1 13.50 34.69 1.06
C VAL A 1 12.43 35.64 1.56
N LEU A 2 11.33 35.11 2.09
CA LEU A 2 10.32 35.85 2.82
C LEU A 2 10.64 35.77 4.31
N TRP A 3 10.71 36.91 4.98
CA TRP A 3 10.99 37.01 6.41
C TRP A 3 9.69 36.98 7.23
N PRO A 4 9.74 36.66 8.52
CA PRO A 4 8.54 36.53 9.37
C PRO A 4 7.71 37.79 9.50
N ASP A 5 8.29 38.97 9.27
CA ASP A 5 7.59 40.27 9.30
C ASP A 5 6.94 40.64 7.94
N GLY A 6 7.00 39.74 6.96
CA GLY A 6 6.48 39.98 5.60
C GLY A 6 7.45 40.74 4.68
N SER A 7 8.62 41.15 5.16
CA SER A 7 9.66 41.69 4.29
C SER A 7 10.31 40.61 3.45
N PHE A 8 11.00 40.94 2.38
CA PHE A 8 11.64 39.96 1.51
C PHE A 8 13.04 40.36 1.06
N THR A 9 13.86 39.36 0.79
CA THR A 9 15.16 39.52 0.13
C THR A 9 15.16 38.71 -1.16
N GLN A 10 15.43 39.38 -2.28
CA GLN A 10 15.58 38.76 -3.59
C GLN A 10 17.01 38.90 -4.09
N MET A 11 17.59 37.80 -4.49
CA MET A 11 18.89 37.78 -5.16
C MET A 11 18.74 37.18 -6.56
N THR A 12 19.39 37.80 -7.54
CA THR A 12 19.38 37.33 -8.93
C THR A 12 20.80 36.95 -9.34
N LYS A 13 20.95 36.01 -10.26
CA LYS A 13 22.24 35.55 -10.80
C LYS A 13 23.18 35.05 -9.70
N VAL A 14 22.66 34.30 -8.74
CA VAL A 14 23.44 33.68 -7.66
C VAL A 14 24.29 32.57 -8.26
N PRO A 15 25.62 32.60 -8.14
CA PRO A 15 26.49 31.50 -8.57
C PRO A 15 26.13 30.21 -7.79
N ALA A 16 26.31 29.04 -8.43
CA ALA A 16 26.19 27.75 -7.75
C ALA A 16 27.36 27.51 -6.77
N ASP A 17 27.18 26.52 -5.89
CA ASP A 17 28.24 26.00 -5.00
C ASP A 17 28.82 27.00 -3.99
N GLN A 18 28.00 27.88 -3.45
CA GLN A 18 28.40 28.82 -2.41
C GLN A 18 27.44 28.87 -1.21
N LEU A 19 28.00 29.22 -0.03
CA LEU A 19 27.19 29.51 1.14
C LEU A 19 26.65 30.95 1.07
N LEU A 20 25.31 31.08 0.93
CA LEU A 20 24.67 32.40 0.96
C LEU A 20 24.36 32.81 2.41
N LYS A 21 24.84 33.97 2.81
CA LYS A 21 24.41 34.64 4.03
C LYS A 21 23.44 35.74 3.65
N LEU A 22 22.23 35.65 4.15
CA LEU A 22 21.19 36.66 3.97
C LEU A 22 20.97 37.41 5.27
N SER A 23 20.89 38.73 5.17
CA SER A 23 20.64 39.62 6.30
C SER A 23 19.22 40.18 6.22
N TRP A 24 18.48 40.07 7.30
CA TRP A 24 17.17 40.71 7.41
C TRP A 24 17.24 42.22 7.27
N ALA A 25 18.31 42.84 7.78
CA ALA A 25 18.54 44.32 7.67
C ALA A 25 18.59 44.83 6.20
N GLU A 26 18.78 43.94 5.25
CA GLU A 26 18.80 44.25 3.81
C GLU A 26 17.51 43.85 3.10
N SER A 27 16.45 43.53 3.87
CA SER A 27 15.16 43.16 3.31
C SER A 27 14.37 44.39 2.86
N GLY A 28 13.55 44.22 1.81
CA GLY A 28 12.66 45.22 1.28
C GLY A 28 11.17 44.88 1.51
N VAL A 29 10.30 45.83 1.17
CA VAL A 29 8.87 45.57 1.16
C VAL A 29 8.46 45.00 -0.18
N LEU A 30 7.64 43.94 -0.19
CA LEU A 30 7.08 43.37 -1.42
C LEU A 30 6.29 44.44 -2.16
N PRO A 31 6.54 44.66 -3.47
CA PRO A 31 5.72 45.56 -4.27
C PRO A 31 4.26 45.14 -4.24
N GLU A 32 3.35 46.13 -4.18
CA GLU A 32 1.92 45.88 -4.16
C GLU A 32 1.50 45.00 -5.37
N GLY A 33 0.73 43.94 -5.15
CA GLY A 33 0.31 43.00 -6.18
C GLY A 33 1.33 41.88 -6.50
N THR A 34 2.49 41.85 -5.82
CA THR A 34 3.47 40.77 -5.97
C THR A 34 3.13 39.61 -5.02
N SER A 35 2.87 38.43 -5.55
CA SER A 35 2.79 37.20 -4.75
C SER A 35 4.18 36.54 -4.70
N PHE A 36 4.67 36.28 -3.51
CA PHE A 36 5.92 35.54 -3.29
C PHE A 36 5.76 34.03 -3.62
N PHE A 37 4.56 33.57 -3.48
CA PHE A 37 4.18 32.23 -3.92
C PHE A 37 3.51 32.32 -5.28
N PRO A 38 3.76 31.40 -6.19
CA PRO A 38 3.02 31.36 -7.44
C PRO A 38 1.51 31.39 -7.12
N THR A 39 0.76 32.18 -7.87
CA THR A 39 -0.70 32.17 -7.81
C THR A 39 -1.13 30.69 -7.84
N GLN A 40 -1.81 30.23 -6.80
CA GLN A 40 -2.31 28.87 -6.81
C GLN A 40 -3.13 28.69 -8.09
N SER A 41 -2.68 27.78 -8.93
CA SER A 41 -3.55 27.30 -10.01
C SER A 41 -4.89 26.93 -9.38
N PRO A 42 -6.03 27.20 -10.04
CA PRO A 42 -7.33 26.79 -9.49
C PRO A 42 -7.22 25.33 -9.09
N ALA A 43 -7.73 25.02 -7.90
CA ALA A 43 -7.65 23.66 -7.35
C ALA A 43 -8.16 22.67 -8.40
N LYS A 44 -7.33 21.70 -8.78
CA LYS A 44 -7.74 20.63 -9.72
C LYS A 44 -8.80 19.71 -9.11
N PHE A 45 -8.85 19.69 -7.78
CA PHE A 45 -9.82 18.92 -7.00
C PHE A 45 -10.72 19.88 -6.23
N VAL A 46 -12.00 19.65 -6.32
CA VAL A 46 -13.03 20.39 -5.58
C VAL A 46 -13.66 19.41 -4.61
N LYS A 47 -13.83 19.87 -3.36
CA LYS A 47 -14.59 19.05 -2.39
C LYS A 47 -16.02 18.95 -2.86
N GLU A 48 -16.47 17.74 -3.18
CA GLU A 48 -17.87 17.47 -3.47
C GLU A 48 -18.68 17.55 -2.19
N SER A 49 -19.60 18.49 -2.12
CA SER A 49 -20.43 18.70 -0.92
C SER A 49 -21.74 17.93 -0.91
N ASN A 50 -22.09 17.35 -2.07
CA ASN A 50 -23.35 16.63 -2.27
C ASN A 50 -23.14 15.14 -2.58
N SER A 51 -21.94 14.60 -2.35
CA SER A 51 -21.74 13.17 -2.48
C SER A 51 -22.62 12.46 -1.43
N GLU A 52 -23.50 11.59 -1.87
CA GLU A 52 -24.29 10.73 -0.98
C GLU A 52 -23.43 9.60 -0.37
N LEU A 53 -22.11 9.72 -0.48
CA LEU A 53 -21.15 8.83 0.13
C LEU A 53 -20.95 9.21 1.61
N GLU A 54 -21.66 8.54 2.50
CA GLU A 54 -21.52 8.70 3.94
C GLU A 54 -20.63 7.57 4.49
N PHE A 55 -19.32 7.75 4.38
CA PHE A 55 -18.35 6.85 5.00
C PHE A 55 -17.50 7.61 6.01
N THR A 56 -17.37 7.04 7.21
CA THR A 56 -16.40 7.45 8.23
C THR A 56 -15.72 6.20 8.75
N HIS A 57 -14.41 6.16 8.57
CA HIS A 57 -13.61 5.08 9.13
C HIS A 57 -13.57 5.19 10.65
N GLN A 58 -13.62 4.06 11.31
CA GLN A 58 -13.59 3.95 12.77
C GLN A 58 -12.54 2.93 13.16
N GLU A 59 -11.70 3.30 14.11
CA GLU A 59 -10.69 2.43 14.71
C GLU A 59 -11.12 1.98 16.09
N ASN A 60 -10.63 0.82 16.52
CA ASN A 60 -10.77 0.37 17.89
C ASN A 60 -9.70 1.04 18.79
N GLU A 61 -9.90 0.96 20.08
CA GLU A 61 -8.94 1.51 21.06
C GLU A 61 -7.81 0.50 21.32
N PHE A 62 -6.72 0.62 20.57
CA PHE A 62 -5.50 -0.16 20.77
C PHE A 62 -4.27 0.73 20.67
N ILE A 63 -3.22 0.46 21.46
CA ILE A 63 -1.98 1.23 21.46
C ILE A 63 -0.80 0.29 21.25
N ASP A 64 -0.27 0.26 20.02
CA ASP A 64 0.88 -0.56 19.66
C ASP A 64 2.10 -0.32 20.55
N PHE A 65 2.36 0.93 20.92
CA PHE A 65 3.55 1.34 21.70
C PHE A 65 3.59 0.75 23.11
N ASP A 66 2.48 0.30 23.67
CA ASP A 66 2.43 -0.35 24.99
C ASP A 66 3.04 -1.76 24.93
N ARG A 67 3.00 -2.38 23.76
CA ARG A 67 3.47 -3.73 23.52
C ARG A 67 4.74 -3.78 22.69
N ASP A 68 4.76 -3.09 21.55
CA ASP A 68 5.90 -3.05 20.62
C ASP A 68 6.57 -1.67 20.67
N ARG A 69 7.57 -1.54 21.55
CA ARG A 69 8.21 -0.26 21.87
C ARG A 69 9.16 0.25 20.79
N LEU A 70 9.52 -0.58 19.83
CA LEU A 70 10.43 -0.23 18.73
C LEU A 70 9.70 0.39 17.55
N THR A 71 8.39 0.20 17.44
CA THR A 71 7.62 0.83 16.39
C THR A 71 7.60 2.36 16.56
N TYR A 72 7.55 3.08 15.46
CA TYR A 72 7.48 4.53 15.45
C TYR A 72 6.10 5.06 15.00
N LEU A 73 5.18 4.15 14.70
CA LEU A 73 3.82 4.43 14.28
C LEU A 73 2.87 3.33 14.80
N MET A 74 1.58 3.58 14.70
CA MET A 74 0.53 2.62 15.03
C MET A 74 0.37 1.66 13.84
N LEU A 75 0.67 0.40 14.05
CA LEU A 75 0.55 -0.66 13.02
C LEU A 75 -0.85 -1.28 13.01
N SER A 76 -1.59 -1.12 14.10
CA SER A 76 -2.98 -1.53 14.23
C SER A 76 -3.97 -0.61 13.51
N THR A 77 -3.52 0.54 13.02
CA THR A 77 -4.35 1.53 12.33
C THR A 77 -3.86 1.76 10.89
N GLU A 78 -3.34 0.70 10.24
CA GLU A 78 -2.95 0.73 8.82
C GLU A 78 -4.17 0.39 7.96
N GLY A 79 -4.92 1.37 7.58
CA GLY A 79 -6.15 1.26 6.80
C GLY A 79 -6.76 2.64 6.56
N PRO A 80 -7.99 2.71 6.07
CA PRO A 80 -8.80 1.59 5.55
C PRO A 80 -8.31 1.07 4.19
N ALA A 81 -8.49 -0.23 3.93
CA ALA A 81 -8.40 -0.77 2.58
C ALA A 81 -9.38 -0.07 1.64
N PHE A 82 -9.04 0.03 0.37
CA PHE A 82 -9.91 0.65 -0.63
C PHE A 82 -9.82 -0.08 -1.96
N ALA A 83 -10.97 -0.48 -2.51
CA ALA A 83 -11.05 -1.00 -3.86
C ALA A 83 -12.20 -0.36 -4.64
N LYS A 84 -12.07 -0.32 -5.97
CA LYS A 84 -13.11 0.14 -6.88
C LYS A 84 -13.26 -0.83 -8.03
N GLY A 85 -14.51 -1.05 -8.47
CA GLY A 85 -14.85 -1.93 -9.58
C GLY A 85 -16.34 -1.98 -9.81
N ASP A 86 -16.75 -2.38 -11.01
CA ASP A 86 -18.15 -2.62 -11.33
C ASP A 86 -18.54 -4.02 -10.84
N VAL A 87 -19.18 -4.10 -9.67
CA VAL A 87 -19.53 -5.38 -9.03
C VAL A 87 -20.93 -5.88 -9.40
N ASN A 88 -21.71 -5.07 -10.14
CA ASN A 88 -23.08 -5.42 -10.50
C ASN A 88 -23.34 -5.43 -12.02
N GLY A 89 -22.30 -5.17 -12.84
CA GLY A 89 -22.36 -5.21 -14.30
C GLY A 89 -23.12 -4.05 -14.90
N ASP A 90 -23.28 -2.91 -14.19
CA ASP A 90 -24.06 -1.78 -14.69
C ASP A 90 -23.22 -0.71 -15.41
N GLY A 91 -21.89 -0.87 -15.47
CA GLY A 91 -20.93 -0.02 -16.13
C GLY A 91 -20.45 1.16 -15.28
N LEU A 92 -20.77 1.20 -13.98
CA LEU A 92 -20.29 2.19 -13.04
C LEU A 92 -19.32 1.56 -12.04
N GLU A 93 -18.33 2.32 -11.56
CA GLU A 93 -17.42 1.84 -10.53
C GLU A 93 -18.06 1.96 -9.15
N ASP A 94 -18.20 0.82 -8.47
CA ASP A 94 -18.62 0.69 -7.09
C ASP A 94 -17.40 0.77 -6.17
N LEU A 95 -17.61 1.01 -4.87
CA LEU A 95 -16.53 1.27 -3.92
C LEU A 95 -16.61 0.30 -2.73
N PHE A 96 -15.49 -0.31 -2.41
CA PHE A 96 -15.28 -1.01 -1.15
C PHE A 96 -14.36 -0.19 -0.25
N PHE A 97 -14.75 -0.05 1.01
CA PHE A 97 -13.92 0.49 2.09
C PHE A 97 -13.76 -0.58 3.15
N GLY A 98 -12.53 -0.94 3.43
CA GLY A 98 -12.19 -1.90 4.47
C GLY A 98 -12.54 -1.40 5.87
N GLY A 99 -12.76 -2.33 6.77
CA GLY A 99 -13.00 -2.08 8.18
C GLY A 99 -11.73 -2.23 9.01
N ALA A 100 -11.65 -1.52 10.14
CA ALA A 100 -10.71 -1.83 11.20
C ALA A 100 -11.26 -2.95 12.09
N LYS A 101 -10.43 -3.45 13.00
CA LYS A 101 -10.85 -4.49 13.95
C LYS A 101 -12.13 -4.10 14.71
N SER A 102 -13.10 -4.99 14.68
CA SER A 102 -14.47 -4.81 15.21
C SER A 102 -15.40 -3.91 14.39
N PHE A 103 -14.97 -3.50 13.19
CA PHE A 103 -15.79 -2.77 12.24
C PHE A 103 -15.74 -3.45 10.88
N ALA A 104 -16.88 -3.85 10.34
CA ALA A 104 -16.93 -4.53 9.05
C ALA A 104 -16.63 -3.60 7.87
N GLY A 105 -16.03 -4.13 6.82
CA GLY A 105 -15.89 -3.44 5.53
C GLY A 105 -17.27 -3.05 4.95
N LYS A 106 -17.29 -2.02 4.10
CA LYS A 106 -18.53 -1.45 3.53
C LYS A 106 -18.47 -1.37 2.02
N LEU A 107 -19.53 -1.87 1.38
CA LEU A 107 -19.73 -1.76 -0.06
C LEU A 107 -20.71 -0.63 -0.38
N TYR A 108 -20.36 0.19 -1.35
CA TYR A 108 -21.17 1.28 -1.86
C TYR A 108 -21.37 1.14 -3.36
N ILE A 109 -22.61 1.01 -3.77
CA ILE A 109 -23.03 0.85 -5.17
C ILE A 109 -23.25 2.23 -5.79
N ALA A 110 -22.62 2.48 -6.93
CA ALA A 110 -22.76 3.71 -7.70
C ALA A 110 -24.17 3.83 -8.32
N LYS A 111 -24.68 5.04 -8.41
CA LYS A 111 -25.99 5.30 -8.99
C LYS A 111 -25.87 6.02 -10.33
N LYS A 112 -26.65 5.65 -11.32
CA LYS A 112 -26.75 6.34 -12.62
C LYS A 112 -27.14 7.82 -12.52
N THR A 113 -27.76 8.20 -11.41
CA THR A 113 -28.12 9.60 -11.10
C THR A 113 -27.01 10.38 -10.41
N GLY A 114 -25.86 9.73 -10.15
CA GLY A 114 -24.76 10.22 -9.33
C GLY A 114 -24.92 9.84 -7.85
N GLY A 115 -23.79 9.83 -7.13
CA GLY A 115 -23.71 9.39 -5.74
C GLY A 115 -23.72 7.86 -5.58
N PHE A 116 -23.78 7.41 -4.32
CA PHE A 116 -23.64 6.01 -3.95
C PHE A 116 -24.75 5.56 -3.01
N THR A 117 -24.96 4.27 -2.91
CA THR A 117 -25.87 3.64 -1.94
C THR A 117 -25.12 2.55 -1.19
N TYR A 118 -25.12 2.58 0.13
CA TYR A 118 -24.58 1.52 0.96
C TYR A 118 -25.35 0.22 0.73
N GLN A 119 -24.61 -0.87 0.46
CA GLN A 119 -25.15 -2.22 0.30
C GLN A 119 -24.55 -3.12 1.40
N PRO A 120 -25.35 -3.50 2.43
CA PRO A 120 -24.88 -4.36 3.51
C PRO A 120 -24.46 -5.74 3.00
N GLN A 121 -23.41 -6.30 3.58
CA GLN A 121 -22.89 -7.63 3.25
C GLN A 121 -22.74 -8.46 4.53
N GLU A 122 -23.51 -9.53 4.67
CA GLU A 122 -23.41 -10.42 5.83
C GLU A 122 -22.03 -11.07 5.93
N ALA A 123 -21.41 -11.39 4.78
CA ALA A 123 -20.08 -11.98 4.74
C ALA A 123 -19.01 -11.06 5.35
N PHE A 124 -19.11 -9.74 5.17
CA PHE A 124 -18.17 -8.78 5.75
C PHE A 124 -18.40 -8.62 7.25
N GLU A 125 -19.66 -8.61 7.70
CA GLU A 125 -20.00 -8.53 9.13
C GLU A 125 -19.47 -9.72 9.93
N LEU A 126 -19.45 -10.92 9.33
CA LEU A 126 -18.90 -12.12 9.97
C LEU A 126 -17.39 -12.07 10.16
N ASP A 127 -16.70 -11.27 9.37
CA ASP A 127 -15.25 -11.10 9.39
C ASP A 127 -14.79 -9.77 10.03
N ALA A 128 -15.66 -9.07 10.73
CA ALA A 128 -15.38 -7.78 11.37
C ALA A 128 -14.25 -7.79 12.42
N LEU A 129 -13.73 -8.95 12.82
CA LEU A 129 -12.58 -9.06 13.72
C LEU A 129 -11.24 -8.89 13.01
N SER A 130 -11.22 -8.96 11.68
CA SER A 130 -10.02 -8.73 10.88
C SER A 130 -9.80 -7.23 10.65
N GLU A 131 -8.55 -6.82 10.57
CA GLU A 131 -8.11 -5.49 10.11
C GLU A 131 -7.89 -5.54 8.61
N ASP A 132 -8.67 -4.79 7.82
CA ASP A 132 -8.57 -4.75 6.37
C ASP A 132 -7.49 -3.75 5.95
N THR A 133 -6.37 -4.24 5.41
CA THR A 133 -5.22 -3.40 5.08
C THR A 133 -5.14 -3.03 3.61
N ASP A 134 -5.60 -3.90 2.72
CA ASP A 134 -5.70 -3.64 1.29
C ASP A 134 -6.78 -4.51 0.65
N ALA A 135 -7.25 -4.14 -0.55
CA ALA A 135 -8.28 -4.87 -1.24
C ALA A 135 -8.21 -4.70 -2.76
N VAL A 136 -8.65 -5.71 -3.50
CA VAL A 136 -8.72 -5.66 -4.97
C VAL A 136 -9.95 -6.39 -5.47
N PHE A 137 -10.61 -5.80 -6.48
CA PHE A 137 -11.64 -6.47 -7.26
C PHE A 137 -11.02 -7.12 -8.50
N PHE A 138 -11.33 -8.37 -8.75
CA PHE A 138 -10.95 -9.11 -9.95
C PHE A 138 -11.82 -10.35 -10.13
N ASP A 139 -11.90 -10.89 -11.34
CA ASP A 139 -12.60 -12.15 -11.64
C ASP A 139 -11.71 -13.33 -11.23
N ALA A 140 -11.98 -13.91 -10.06
CA ALA A 140 -11.15 -14.96 -9.46
C ALA A 140 -11.45 -16.35 -10.00
N ASP A 141 -12.69 -16.62 -10.47
CA ASP A 141 -13.11 -17.94 -10.90
C ASP A 141 -13.53 -18.00 -12.38
N LYS A 142 -13.33 -16.90 -13.11
CA LYS A 142 -13.62 -16.78 -14.56
C LYS A 142 -15.10 -16.92 -14.89
N ASP A 143 -16.00 -16.49 -14.02
CA ASP A 143 -17.42 -16.46 -14.30
C ASP A 143 -17.87 -15.13 -14.92
N GLY A 144 -17.01 -14.13 -14.96
CA GLY A 144 -17.17 -12.85 -15.65
C GLY A 144 -17.66 -11.72 -14.75
N ASP A 145 -17.76 -11.92 -13.45
CA ASP A 145 -18.02 -10.87 -12.48
C ASP A 145 -16.80 -10.58 -11.60
N ALA A 146 -16.86 -9.47 -10.84
CA ALA A 146 -15.74 -9.03 -10.02
C ALA A 146 -15.89 -9.52 -8.59
N ASP A 147 -15.02 -10.45 -8.18
CA ASP A 147 -14.85 -10.90 -6.81
C ASP A 147 -14.01 -9.92 -6.00
N LEU A 148 -14.02 -10.04 -4.68
CA LEU A 148 -13.25 -9.19 -3.78
C LEU A 148 -12.23 -10.00 -2.98
N PHE A 149 -10.96 -9.67 -3.12
CA PHE A 149 -9.92 -10.14 -2.22
C PHE A 149 -9.53 -9.03 -1.23
N VAL A 150 -9.39 -9.41 0.05
CA VAL A 150 -9.04 -8.47 1.14
C VAL A 150 -7.89 -9.05 1.94
N THR A 151 -6.80 -8.29 2.09
CA THR A 151 -5.70 -8.64 2.98
C THR A 151 -6.03 -8.26 4.41
N SER A 152 -5.56 -9.09 5.33
CA SER A 152 -5.74 -8.91 6.77
C SER A 152 -4.42 -8.57 7.44
N GLY A 153 -4.39 -7.51 8.23
CA GLY A 153 -3.16 -7.03 8.84
C GLY A 153 -3.29 -6.64 10.31
N GLY A 154 -2.59 -5.59 10.65
CA GLY A 154 -2.51 -5.09 12.02
C GLY A 154 -1.51 -5.84 12.91
N ASN A 155 -1.40 -5.37 14.14
CA ASN A 155 -0.48 -5.90 15.17
C ASN A 155 -1.19 -6.28 16.46
N GLU A 156 -2.50 -6.41 16.43
CA GLU A 156 -3.33 -6.69 17.61
C GLU A 156 -3.51 -8.17 17.87
N SER A 157 -3.66 -8.94 16.80
CA SER A 157 -3.89 -10.38 16.85
C SER A 157 -2.56 -11.12 16.86
N GLY A 158 -2.48 -12.23 17.63
CA GLY A 158 -1.26 -13.04 17.68
C GLY A 158 -1.00 -13.78 16.38
N PHE A 159 0.26 -14.10 16.12
CA PHE A 159 0.63 -14.93 14.98
C PHE A 159 -0.18 -16.24 14.98
N GLY A 160 -0.73 -16.59 13.82
CA GLY A 160 -1.61 -17.75 13.66
C GLY A 160 -3.08 -17.51 14.02
N SER A 161 -3.48 -16.27 14.37
CA SER A 161 -4.88 -15.93 14.55
C SER A 161 -5.63 -15.96 13.22
N LEU A 162 -6.88 -16.44 13.26
CA LEU A 162 -7.76 -16.41 12.08
C LEU A 162 -8.09 -14.98 11.64
N ASP A 163 -8.00 -13.99 12.53
CA ASP A 163 -8.21 -12.58 12.21
C ASP A 163 -7.17 -12.05 11.20
N LEU A 164 -6.03 -12.75 11.05
CA LEU A 164 -4.96 -12.40 10.11
C LEU A 164 -5.06 -13.18 8.79
N ALA A 165 -6.12 -13.98 8.60
CA ALA A 165 -6.32 -14.71 7.35
C ALA A 165 -6.78 -13.74 6.25
N ASP A 166 -6.07 -13.71 5.13
CA ASP A 166 -6.53 -13.04 3.92
C ASP A 166 -7.80 -13.73 3.39
N ARG A 167 -8.71 -12.98 2.78
CA ARG A 167 -10.07 -13.43 2.47
C ARG A 167 -10.45 -13.16 1.02
N LEU A 168 -11.06 -14.16 0.40
CA LEU A 168 -11.72 -14.03 -0.90
C LEU A 168 -13.23 -14.08 -0.68
N TYR A 169 -13.94 -13.14 -1.26
CA TYR A 169 -15.40 -13.10 -1.32
C TYR A 169 -15.82 -13.21 -2.78
N LEU A 170 -16.63 -14.24 -3.07
CA LEU A 170 -17.16 -14.49 -4.41
C LEU A 170 -18.45 -13.68 -4.60
N ASN A 171 -18.55 -13.02 -5.73
CA ASN A 171 -19.70 -12.21 -6.15
C ASN A 171 -20.74 -13.10 -6.87
N ASP A 172 -21.97 -12.63 -6.98
CA ASP A 172 -23.02 -13.24 -7.79
C ASP A 172 -23.35 -12.42 -9.06
N GLY A 173 -22.46 -11.49 -9.43
CA GLY A 173 -22.64 -10.55 -10.54
C GLY A 173 -23.67 -9.45 -10.28
N LYS A 174 -24.14 -9.30 -9.03
CA LYS A 174 -25.09 -8.28 -8.60
C LYS A 174 -24.63 -7.51 -7.37
N GLY A 175 -23.36 -7.67 -7.00
CA GLY A 175 -22.79 -7.06 -5.81
C GLY A 175 -23.19 -7.75 -4.51
N ASN A 176 -23.62 -9.01 -4.51
CA ASN A 176 -23.81 -9.79 -3.30
C ASN A 176 -22.64 -10.75 -3.13
N PHE A 177 -21.93 -10.60 -2.03
CA PHE A 177 -20.71 -11.35 -1.76
C PHE A 177 -20.92 -12.48 -0.76
N THR A 178 -20.29 -13.61 -1.02
CA THR A 178 -20.21 -14.75 -0.11
C THR A 178 -18.74 -15.12 0.14
N LYS A 179 -18.38 -15.46 1.38
CA LYS A 179 -17.01 -15.88 1.67
C LYS A 179 -16.66 -17.15 0.91
N GLY A 180 -15.56 -17.10 0.16
CA GLY A 180 -14.99 -18.25 -0.53
C GLY A 180 -14.45 -19.27 0.46
N PHE A 181 -15.01 -20.50 0.41
CA PHE A 181 -14.48 -21.63 1.15
C PHE A 181 -13.70 -22.53 0.18
N HIS A 182 -12.65 -23.18 0.66
CA HIS A 182 -11.79 -24.04 -0.17
C HIS A 182 -11.02 -23.30 -1.26
N THR A 183 -10.61 -22.08 -0.97
CA THR A 183 -9.84 -21.23 -1.90
C THR A 183 -8.33 -21.56 -1.96
N GLY A 184 -7.85 -22.48 -1.12
CA GLY A 184 -6.42 -22.78 -1.01
C GLY A 184 -5.61 -21.79 -0.17
N LEU A 185 -6.21 -20.64 0.20
CA LEU A 185 -5.55 -19.57 0.98
C LEU A 185 -5.39 -19.92 2.47
N ALA A 186 -5.85 -21.07 2.91
CA ALA A 186 -5.81 -21.47 4.31
C ALA A 186 -4.38 -21.78 4.79
N GLY A 187 -4.07 -21.38 6.02
CA GLY A 187 -2.85 -21.75 6.73
C GLY A 187 -1.74 -20.72 6.74
N VAL A 188 -1.96 -19.54 6.19
CA VAL A 188 -1.02 -18.43 6.28
C VAL A 188 -1.68 -17.29 7.05
N PHE A 189 -1.18 -17.06 8.25
CA PHE A 189 -1.75 -16.13 9.22
C PHE A 189 -0.67 -15.14 9.67
N GLY A 190 -0.07 -14.45 8.69
CA GLY A 190 0.81 -13.30 8.93
C GLY A 190 0.02 -12.01 8.78
N SER A 191 0.56 -10.91 9.29
CA SER A 191 0.03 -9.59 8.98
C SER A 191 0.40 -9.23 7.53
N SER A 192 -0.61 -9.09 6.66
CA SER A 192 -0.46 -8.64 5.26
C SER A 192 -0.69 -7.13 5.15
N SER A 193 -0.18 -6.49 4.10
CA SER A 193 -0.29 -5.04 3.88
C SER A 193 -0.80 -4.64 2.53
N VAL A 194 -0.59 -5.45 1.51
CA VAL A 194 -0.89 -5.12 0.11
C VAL A 194 -1.23 -6.37 -0.66
N VAL A 195 -2.08 -6.24 -1.66
CA VAL A 195 -2.34 -7.26 -2.67
C VAL A 195 -2.24 -6.68 -4.08
N VAL A 196 -1.56 -7.38 -4.96
CA VAL A 196 -1.55 -7.07 -6.40
C VAL A 196 -1.91 -8.30 -7.21
N THR A 197 -2.52 -8.09 -8.38
CA THR A 197 -2.92 -9.15 -9.31
C THR A 197 -2.06 -9.11 -10.57
N LEU A 198 -1.69 -10.29 -11.08
CA LEU A 198 -1.01 -10.43 -12.37
C LEU A 198 -1.32 -11.81 -12.95
N ASP A 199 -1.26 -11.95 -14.25
CA ASP A 199 -1.30 -13.27 -14.92
C ASP A 199 0.16 -13.73 -15.18
N LEU A 200 0.78 -14.35 -14.15
CA LEU A 200 2.19 -14.73 -14.21
C LEU A 200 2.45 -15.83 -15.24
N ASN A 201 1.53 -16.75 -15.38
CA ASN A 201 1.71 -17.95 -16.19
C ASN A 201 1.09 -17.86 -17.59
N ALA A 202 0.43 -16.75 -17.92
CA ALA A 202 -0.28 -16.44 -19.16
C ALA A 202 -1.38 -17.47 -19.50
N ASP A 203 -2.15 -17.88 -18.47
CA ASP A 203 -3.31 -18.78 -18.64
C ASP A 203 -4.65 -18.02 -18.62
N GLY A 204 -4.58 -16.70 -18.45
CA GLY A 204 -5.72 -15.80 -18.40
C GLY A 204 -6.46 -15.80 -17.07
N ALA A 205 -5.97 -16.48 -16.02
CA ALA A 205 -6.41 -16.30 -14.64
C ALA A 205 -5.47 -15.33 -13.92
N LEU A 206 -6.00 -14.43 -13.15
CA LEU A 206 -5.16 -13.53 -12.36
C LEU A 206 -4.66 -14.27 -11.11
N ASP A 207 -3.35 -14.26 -10.94
CA ASP A 207 -2.64 -14.72 -9.78
C ASP A 207 -2.54 -13.58 -8.74
N LEU A 208 -2.19 -13.88 -7.49
CA LEU A 208 -2.07 -12.89 -6.43
C LEU A 208 -0.65 -12.85 -5.86
N ILE A 209 -0.21 -11.65 -5.51
CA ILE A 209 0.93 -11.44 -4.60
C ILE A 209 0.40 -10.70 -3.38
N THR A 210 0.59 -11.29 -2.18
CA THR A 210 0.25 -10.66 -0.91
C THR A 210 1.52 -10.27 -0.18
N GLY A 211 1.64 -8.98 0.18
CA GLY A 211 2.82 -8.42 0.84
C GLY A 211 2.84 -8.70 2.33
N GLY A 212 3.85 -9.42 2.82
CA GLY A 212 4.05 -9.68 4.23
C GLY A 212 4.53 -8.44 4.98
N ARG A 213 3.72 -7.93 5.92
CA ARG A 213 3.99 -6.71 6.67
C ARG A 213 4.93 -6.96 7.85
N LEU A 214 4.50 -7.79 8.78
CA LEU A 214 5.27 -8.13 9.98
C LEU A 214 4.74 -9.42 10.63
N ILE A 215 5.58 -10.01 11.49
CA ILE A 215 5.12 -10.99 12.46
C ILE A 215 4.56 -10.21 13.64
N PRO A 216 3.27 -10.36 14.00
CA PRO A 216 2.68 -9.62 15.09
C PRO A 216 3.46 -9.73 16.39
N PHE A 217 3.56 -8.61 17.13
CA PHE A 217 4.32 -8.45 18.38
C PHE A 217 5.84 -8.48 18.23
N THR A 218 6.33 -8.49 16.98
CA THR A 218 7.77 -8.56 16.71
C THR A 218 8.13 -7.57 15.63
N TYR A 219 8.02 -6.27 15.92
CA TYR A 219 8.38 -5.22 14.96
C TYR A 219 9.83 -5.39 14.48
N GLY A 220 10.00 -5.41 13.17
CA GLY A 220 11.28 -5.66 12.53
C GLY A 220 11.46 -7.08 12.00
N ALA A 221 10.60 -8.02 12.41
CA ALA A 221 10.55 -9.35 11.81
C ALA A 221 9.53 -9.35 10.65
N PRO A 222 9.98 -9.54 9.40
CA PRO A 222 9.09 -9.57 8.25
C PRO A 222 8.21 -10.80 8.26
N ALA A 223 6.94 -10.65 7.88
CA ALA A 223 6.11 -11.78 7.48
C ALA A 223 6.49 -12.24 6.06
N ASP A 224 6.09 -13.44 5.70
CA ASP A 224 6.33 -13.97 4.35
C ASP A 224 5.45 -13.23 3.32
N THR A 225 6.07 -12.67 2.31
CA THR A 225 5.39 -12.20 1.09
C THR A 225 5.16 -13.40 0.17
N GLN A 226 3.98 -13.55 -0.38
CA GLN A 226 3.53 -14.77 -1.02
C GLN A 226 3.04 -14.54 -2.45
N LEU A 227 3.33 -15.53 -3.30
CA LEU A 227 2.78 -15.67 -4.64
C LEU A 227 1.80 -16.84 -4.66
N TRP A 228 0.59 -16.57 -5.08
CA TRP A 228 -0.52 -17.51 -5.16
C TRP A 228 -0.94 -17.68 -6.62
N ILE A 229 -0.80 -18.87 -7.15
CA ILE A 229 -1.22 -19.22 -8.51
C ILE A 229 -2.67 -19.66 -8.48
N ASN A 230 -3.48 -19.02 -9.30
CA ASN A 230 -4.91 -19.29 -9.48
C ASN A 230 -5.14 -20.39 -10.54
N ASP A 231 -6.00 -21.33 -10.27
CA ASP A 231 -6.40 -22.35 -11.24
C ASP A 231 -7.55 -21.90 -12.19
N GLY A 232 -7.97 -20.62 -12.08
CA GLY A 232 -9.09 -20.06 -12.83
C GLY A 232 -10.47 -20.54 -12.37
N LYS A 233 -10.56 -21.06 -11.13
CA LYS A 233 -11.80 -21.47 -10.46
C LYS A 233 -11.84 -20.98 -9.02
N GLY A 234 -11.11 -19.93 -8.71
CA GLY A 234 -11.02 -19.38 -7.36
C GLY A 234 -10.23 -20.24 -6.37
N TYR A 235 -9.40 -21.20 -6.85
CA TYR A 235 -8.51 -21.98 -6.00
C TYR A 235 -7.05 -21.55 -6.21
N PHE A 236 -6.39 -21.15 -5.14
CA PHE A 236 -5.04 -20.62 -5.14
C PHE A 236 -4.04 -21.59 -4.52
N THR A 237 -2.85 -21.67 -5.11
CA THR A 237 -1.75 -22.50 -4.62
C THR A 237 -0.52 -21.64 -4.38
N GLU A 238 0.04 -21.69 -3.17
CA GLU A 238 1.26 -20.96 -2.82
C GLU A 238 2.46 -21.53 -3.60
N GLN A 239 3.19 -20.67 -4.34
CA GLN A 239 4.30 -21.06 -5.22
C GLN A 239 5.52 -20.12 -5.10
N SER A 240 5.63 -19.31 -4.07
CA SER A 240 6.73 -18.33 -3.92
C SER A 240 8.10 -18.96 -4.01
N ALA A 241 8.31 -20.09 -3.31
CA ALA A 241 9.61 -20.75 -3.29
C ALA A 241 10.09 -21.23 -4.67
N THR A 242 9.15 -21.58 -5.54
CA THR A 242 9.42 -22.15 -6.86
C THR A 242 9.45 -21.08 -7.95
N LEU A 243 8.43 -20.21 -7.95
CA LEU A 243 8.19 -19.29 -9.06
C LEU A 243 8.63 -17.85 -8.76
N ALA A 244 8.87 -17.50 -7.49
CA ALA A 244 9.36 -16.19 -7.09
C ALA A 244 10.43 -16.29 -5.98
N PRO A 245 11.56 -17.00 -6.23
CA PRO A 245 12.60 -17.16 -5.21
C PRO A 245 13.17 -15.81 -4.80
N GLY A 246 13.19 -15.52 -3.50
CA GLY A 246 13.59 -14.23 -2.93
C GLY A 246 12.45 -13.26 -2.67
N LEU A 247 11.20 -13.65 -2.96
CA LEU A 247 10.01 -12.92 -2.55
C LEU A 247 9.70 -13.18 -1.07
N LYS A 248 9.78 -14.44 -0.65
CA LYS A 248 9.61 -14.85 0.74
C LYS A 248 10.64 -14.18 1.65
N THR A 249 10.24 -13.70 2.81
CA THR A 249 11.10 -12.96 3.76
C THR A 249 11.81 -11.74 3.17
N LEU A 250 11.17 -11.05 2.22
CA LEU A 250 11.75 -9.93 1.49
C LEU A 250 12.07 -8.74 2.39
N GLY A 251 11.20 -8.46 3.33
CA GLY A 251 11.25 -7.32 4.26
C GLY A 251 9.87 -7.06 4.85
N MET A 252 9.73 -5.93 5.55
CA MET A 252 8.43 -5.46 6.04
C MET A 252 7.73 -4.68 4.92
N VAL A 253 7.05 -5.42 4.04
CA VAL A 253 6.40 -4.85 2.86
C VAL A 253 5.28 -3.89 3.27
N THR A 254 5.15 -2.79 2.55
CA THR A 254 4.09 -1.80 2.74
C THR A 254 3.30 -1.56 1.49
N ASP A 255 3.92 -1.74 0.32
CA ASP A 255 3.26 -1.51 -0.95
C ASP A 255 3.97 -2.27 -2.09
N ALA A 256 3.23 -2.57 -3.14
CA ALA A 256 3.71 -3.26 -4.34
C ALA A 256 2.90 -2.84 -5.57
N GLU A 257 3.55 -2.85 -6.73
CA GLU A 257 2.91 -2.56 -8.01
C GLU A 257 3.41 -3.49 -9.11
N VAL A 258 2.57 -3.73 -10.09
CA VAL A 258 2.92 -4.46 -11.30
C VAL A 258 3.04 -3.52 -12.48
N LEU A 259 4.10 -3.71 -13.28
CA LEU A 259 4.38 -2.91 -14.47
C LEU A 259 5.23 -3.72 -15.45
N ASP A 260 5.15 -3.39 -16.73
CA ASP A 260 6.11 -3.86 -17.73
C ASP A 260 7.27 -2.83 -17.78
N TYR A 261 8.34 -3.12 -17.01
CA TYR A 261 9.42 -2.12 -16.80
C TYR A 261 10.40 -2.06 -17.98
N ASP A 262 10.54 -3.15 -18.75
CA ASP A 262 11.51 -3.23 -19.85
C ASP A 262 10.87 -3.32 -21.25
N GLY A 263 9.55 -3.31 -21.33
CA GLY A 263 8.79 -3.27 -22.58
C GLY A 263 8.71 -4.62 -23.29
N ASP A 264 8.87 -5.73 -22.55
CA ASP A 264 8.82 -7.08 -23.13
C ASP A 264 7.39 -7.66 -23.20
N GLY A 265 6.41 -6.94 -22.67
CA GLY A 265 4.98 -7.29 -22.66
C GLY A 265 4.58 -8.19 -21.50
N LEU A 266 5.49 -8.52 -20.59
CA LEU A 266 5.20 -9.26 -19.37
C LEU A 266 5.07 -8.30 -18.18
N GLN A 267 4.23 -8.64 -17.23
CA GLN A 267 4.08 -7.86 -16.01
C GLN A 267 5.18 -8.23 -15.02
N ASP A 268 6.02 -7.25 -14.69
CA ASP A 268 7.04 -7.31 -13.64
C ASP A 268 6.47 -6.82 -12.32
N LEU A 269 7.23 -7.01 -11.22
CA LEU A 269 6.82 -6.60 -9.88
C LEU A 269 7.86 -5.66 -9.27
N VAL A 270 7.39 -4.59 -8.64
CA VAL A 270 8.18 -3.75 -7.75
C VAL A 270 7.54 -3.74 -6.36
N VAL A 271 8.39 -3.85 -5.33
CA VAL A 271 7.96 -3.95 -3.92
C VAL A 271 8.74 -2.95 -3.09
N VAL A 272 8.05 -2.26 -2.21
CA VAL A 272 8.65 -1.34 -1.23
C VAL A 272 8.22 -1.70 0.19
N GLY A 273 8.97 -1.19 1.17
CA GLY A 273 8.65 -1.45 2.57
C GLY A 273 9.57 -0.75 3.54
N GLU A 274 9.43 -1.06 4.81
CA GLU A 274 10.27 -0.54 5.87
C GLU A 274 11.56 -1.35 6.00
N TRP A 275 12.66 -0.66 6.28
CA TRP A 275 14.01 -1.22 6.47
C TRP A 275 14.59 -1.90 5.23
N MET A 276 13.98 -1.72 4.07
CA MET A 276 14.41 -2.32 2.81
C MET A 276 14.62 -1.27 1.72
N ALA A 277 15.32 -1.65 0.66
CA ALA A 277 15.38 -0.89 -0.58
C ALA A 277 14.21 -1.29 -1.49
N PRO A 278 13.75 -0.41 -2.40
CA PRO A 278 12.85 -0.81 -3.47
C PRO A 278 13.41 -2.03 -4.19
N THR A 279 12.61 -3.08 -4.30
CA THR A 279 13.06 -4.36 -4.85
C THR A 279 12.24 -4.72 -6.06
N PHE A 280 12.91 -5.11 -7.13
CA PHE A 280 12.31 -5.44 -8.41
C PHE A 280 12.41 -6.92 -8.69
N PHE A 281 11.39 -7.45 -9.33
CA PHE A 281 11.35 -8.81 -9.84
C PHE A 281 10.94 -8.78 -11.30
N LYS A 282 11.79 -9.30 -12.18
CA LYS A 282 11.48 -9.46 -13.59
C LYS A 282 10.68 -10.73 -13.81
N ASN A 283 9.60 -10.62 -14.58
CA ASN A 283 8.90 -11.77 -15.10
C ASN A 283 9.69 -12.33 -16.32
N VAL A 284 10.16 -13.55 -16.19
CA VAL A 284 10.90 -14.24 -17.26
C VAL A 284 10.05 -15.30 -17.95
N GLY A 285 8.74 -15.12 -17.93
CA GLY A 285 7.75 -16.08 -18.42
C GLY A 285 7.49 -17.18 -17.39
N LYS A 286 6.39 -17.00 -16.64
CA LYS A 286 5.92 -17.91 -15.56
C LYS A 286 6.77 -17.92 -14.29
N LYS A 287 7.70 -16.99 -14.13
CA LYS A 287 8.57 -16.91 -12.96
C LYS A 287 9.03 -15.48 -12.73
N LEU A 288 9.08 -15.06 -11.46
CA LEU A 288 9.63 -13.78 -11.02
C LEU A 288 11.08 -13.97 -10.55
N GLU A 289 12.02 -13.29 -11.18
CA GLU A 289 13.42 -13.31 -10.77
C GLU A 289 13.82 -11.96 -10.16
N LYS A 290 14.34 -12.01 -8.94
CA LYS A 290 14.78 -10.81 -8.24
C LYS A 290 15.90 -10.12 -9.00
N MET A 291 15.73 -8.82 -9.24
CA MET A 291 16.69 -7.98 -9.92
C MET A 291 17.39 -7.01 -8.98
N THR A 292 18.61 -6.65 -9.37
CA THR A 292 19.35 -5.54 -8.74
C THR A 292 19.48 -4.42 -9.75
N LEU A 293 18.78 -3.32 -9.53
CA LEU A 293 18.94 -2.11 -10.33
C LEU A 293 20.03 -1.25 -9.72
N ALA A 294 21.02 -0.86 -10.56
CA ALA A 294 22.18 -0.11 -10.12
C ALA A 294 21.79 1.20 -9.41
N GLY A 295 22.23 1.35 -8.18
CA GLY A 295 21.97 2.51 -7.32
C GLY A 295 20.72 2.37 -6.43
N MET A 296 19.79 1.48 -6.75
CA MET A 296 18.58 1.28 -5.95
C MET A 296 18.86 0.47 -4.67
N GLU A 297 19.82 -0.42 -4.68
CA GLU A 297 20.23 -1.25 -3.54
C GLU A 297 20.67 -0.46 -2.31
N ASN A 298 21.08 0.79 -2.53
CA ASN A 298 21.53 1.70 -1.47
C ASN A 298 20.41 2.62 -0.94
N LEU A 299 19.23 2.61 -1.57
CA LEU A 299 18.08 3.43 -1.20
C LEU A 299 17.25 2.77 -0.09
N LYS A 300 17.90 2.24 0.97
CA LYS A 300 17.17 1.68 2.11
C LYS A 300 16.45 2.79 2.85
N GLY A 301 15.16 2.55 3.14
CA GLY A 301 14.31 3.56 3.77
C GLY A 301 13.11 2.95 4.49
N TRP A 302 12.22 3.84 4.89
CA TRP A 302 10.88 3.52 5.37
C TRP A 302 9.90 4.01 4.33
N TYR A 303 9.71 3.19 3.30
CA TYR A 303 8.74 3.46 2.26
C TYR A 303 7.35 3.09 2.75
N ARG A 304 6.34 3.87 2.34
CA ARG A 304 4.94 3.69 2.75
C ARG A 304 4.00 3.56 1.57
N ALA A 305 4.41 4.09 0.44
CA ALA A 305 3.59 4.09 -0.76
C ALA A 305 4.48 4.01 -2.00
N LEU A 306 3.93 3.39 -3.02
CA LEU A 306 4.48 3.27 -4.35
C LEU A 306 3.36 3.57 -5.35
N GLU A 307 3.66 4.26 -6.41
CA GLU A 307 2.73 4.51 -7.51
C GLU A 307 3.50 4.48 -8.83
N VAL A 308 2.90 3.94 -9.84
CA VAL A 308 3.47 3.84 -11.19
C VAL A 308 2.68 4.69 -12.17
N GLY A 309 3.35 5.37 -13.08
CA GLY A 309 2.71 6.21 -14.10
C GLY A 309 3.72 7.00 -14.90
N ASP A 310 3.29 7.58 -16.01
CA ASP A 310 4.08 8.54 -16.79
C ASP A 310 3.89 9.95 -16.19
N PHE A 311 4.70 10.30 -15.18
CA PHE A 311 4.56 11.58 -14.47
C PHE A 311 5.20 12.75 -15.20
N ASN A 312 6.08 12.49 -16.17
CA ASN A 312 6.80 13.51 -16.92
C ASN A 312 6.27 13.68 -18.36
N GLY A 313 5.41 12.79 -18.87
CA GLY A 313 4.79 12.83 -20.20
C GLY A 313 5.71 12.34 -21.31
N ASP A 314 6.70 11.49 -21.03
CA ASP A 314 7.65 10.99 -22.03
C ASP A 314 7.24 9.62 -22.64
N GLY A 315 6.11 9.08 -22.21
CA GLY A 315 5.55 7.81 -22.68
C GLY A 315 6.18 6.58 -22.04
N LYS A 316 6.97 6.73 -20.98
CA LYS A 316 7.54 5.65 -20.19
C LYS A 316 6.95 5.65 -18.79
N THR A 317 6.94 4.48 -18.18
CA THR A 317 6.50 4.34 -16.80
C THR A 317 7.58 4.84 -15.83
N ASP A 318 7.20 5.81 -15.00
CA ASP A 318 7.99 6.33 -13.88
C ASP A 318 7.49 5.71 -12.57
N LEU A 319 8.29 5.84 -11.50
CA LEU A 319 7.95 5.40 -10.15
C LEU A 319 7.93 6.59 -9.19
N ALA A 320 6.86 6.72 -8.44
CA ALA A 320 6.78 7.64 -7.30
C ALA A 320 6.84 6.84 -6.00
N LEU A 321 7.82 7.15 -5.15
CA LEU A 321 8.09 6.44 -3.90
C LEU A 321 7.87 7.35 -2.70
N GLY A 322 6.86 7.04 -1.87
CA GLY A 322 6.60 7.72 -0.61
C GLY A 322 7.52 7.22 0.50
N ASN A 323 8.50 8.02 0.91
CA ASN A 323 9.45 7.66 1.98
C ASN A 323 9.23 8.56 3.20
N GLN A 324 9.17 7.97 4.40
CA GLN A 324 9.13 8.69 5.68
C GLN A 324 10.32 9.66 5.81
N GLY A 325 11.50 9.30 5.32
CA GLY A 325 12.70 10.14 5.25
C GLY A 325 13.06 10.76 6.61
N PHE A 326 13.18 12.09 6.62
CA PHE A 326 13.48 12.84 7.85
C PHE A 326 12.23 13.28 8.64
N ASN A 327 11.04 12.86 8.22
CA ASN A 327 9.79 13.17 8.94
C ASN A 327 9.61 12.28 10.20
N THR A 328 10.66 12.16 10.97
CA THR A 328 10.75 11.37 12.20
C THR A 328 11.76 11.98 13.16
N ARG A 329 11.67 11.66 14.44
CA ARG A 329 12.68 12.04 15.45
C ARG A 329 14.03 11.34 15.23
N MET A 330 14.06 10.19 14.56
CA MET A 330 15.27 9.45 14.25
C MET A 330 15.88 9.99 12.96
N LYS A 331 17.14 10.47 13.03
CA LYS A 331 17.84 11.06 11.90
C LYS A 331 19.00 10.17 11.46
N GLY A 332 18.83 9.53 10.31
CA GLY A 332 19.87 8.73 9.68
C GLY A 332 20.59 9.48 8.55
N SER A 333 21.72 8.95 8.11
CA SER A 333 22.43 9.39 6.90
C SER A 333 23.24 8.24 6.33
N ASN A 334 23.75 8.38 5.11
CA ASN A 334 24.62 7.35 4.50
C ASN A 334 25.87 7.04 5.33
N THR A 335 26.38 8.03 6.09
CA THR A 335 27.54 7.85 6.97
C THR A 335 27.19 7.45 8.40
N LYS A 336 25.93 7.66 8.80
CA LYS A 336 25.39 7.30 10.13
C LYS A 336 23.99 6.69 9.96
N PRO A 337 23.89 5.48 9.40
CA PRO A 337 22.59 4.84 9.18
C PRO A 337 21.95 4.47 10.52
N ILE A 338 20.61 4.56 10.57
CA ILE A 338 19.83 3.96 11.64
C ILE A 338 19.93 2.44 11.45
N ARG A 339 20.15 1.72 12.55
CA ARG A 339 20.22 0.26 12.57
C ARG A 339 19.31 -0.26 13.66
N MET A 340 18.56 -1.29 13.33
CA MET A 340 17.81 -2.08 14.28
C MET A 340 18.44 -3.47 14.37
N TYR A 341 18.57 -3.98 15.58
CA TYR A 341 19.04 -5.34 15.86
C TYR A 341 17.89 -6.08 16.52
N LEU A 342 17.51 -7.19 15.93
CA LEU A 342 16.43 -8.04 16.38
C LEU A 342 17.00 -9.43 16.74
N ASN A 343 16.83 -9.84 17.97
CA ASN A 343 17.26 -11.16 18.45
C ASN A 343 16.72 -11.38 19.86
N ASP A 344 16.60 -12.62 20.28
CA ASP A 344 16.42 -12.99 21.68
C ASP A 344 17.75 -12.82 22.43
N PHE A 345 18.02 -11.60 22.92
CA PHE A 345 19.28 -11.23 23.55
C PHE A 345 19.46 -11.80 24.94
N ASP A 346 18.38 -12.10 25.65
CA ASP A 346 18.40 -12.65 27.01
C ASP A 346 18.06 -14.14 27.06
N GLN A 347 17.84 -14.76 25.90
CA GLN A 347 17.56 -16.19 25.72
C GLN A 347 16.34 -16.68 26.51
N ASN A 348 15.32 -15.82 26.62
CA ASN A 348 14.05 -16.14 27.26
C ASN A 348 13.00 -16.75 26.34
N GLY A 349 13.31 -16.89 25.03
CA GLY A 349 12.42 -17.43 24.00
C GLY A 349 11.52 -16.39 23.35
N SER A 350 11.74 -15.10 23.63
CA SER A 350 11.05 -13.98 22.95
C SER A 350 12.06 -13.00 22.32
N VAL A 351 11.62 -12.25 21.31
CA VAL A 351 12.44 -11.27 20.60
C VAL A 351 12.08 -9.86 21.03
#